data_e18af824701dc97ff040744672537612
#
_entry.id   e18af824701dc97ff040744672537612
#
_cell.length_a   1.000
_cell.length_b   1.000
_cell.length_c   1.000
_cell.angle_alpha   90.00
_cell.angle_beta   90.00
_cell.angle_gamma   90.00
#
_symmetry.space_group_name_H-M   'P 1'
#
loop_
_entity.id
_entity.type
_entity.pdbx_description
1 polymer ?
#
loop_
_entity_poly.entity_id
_entity_poly.type
_entity_poly.pdbx_seq_one_letter_code
_entity_poly.pdbx_strand_id
1 'polypeptide(L)'
;TGWPTKTEQSDLLQAVYGRNGEAPIPVIAAASPSDCFTMAYEACRIAIEHMTPVFLLTDGYIANGAEPWKYPNSSDLADIKQSFTKERSEEAGAYLPYKRDAKLVREWAIPGTKGVEHRLGGLEKDKETGNVSYEPENHEYMVKIRAEKVDRIADFIPMQELDSGSDKSKLLVVGWGSTYGAIKTVVKEILSIFGVNKLK
;
A
#
# COMPACT_ATOMS: atom_id res chain seq x y z
N THR A 1 -14.12 -16.33 -1.27
CA THR A 1 -15.27 -17.20 -1.08
C THR A 1 -15.00 -18.27 -0.03
N GLY A 2 -14.98 -17.91 1.22
CA GLY A 2 -14.88 -18.85 2.31
C GLY A 2 -16.22 -19.46 2.73
N TRP A 3 -16.24 -20.13 3.85
CA TRP A 3 -17.49 -20.59 4.45
C TRP A 3 -18.34 -19.39 4.85
N PRO A 4 -19.64 -19.38 4.58
CA PRO A 4 -20.53 -18.33 5.06
C PRO A 4 -20.38 -18.17 6.58
N THR A 5 -20.21 -16.92 7.05
CA THR A 5 -20.02 -16.59 8.46
C THR A 5 -18.72 -17.12 9.12
N LYS A 6 -17.78 -17.63 8.35
CA LYS A 6 -16.46 -18.04 8.84
C LYS A 6 -15.37 -17.07 8.36
N THR A 7 -14.54 -16.65 9.29
CA THR A 7 -13.35 -15.86 8.98
C THR A 7 -12.19 -16.77 8.60
N GLU A 8 -11.52 -16.47 7.52
CA GLU A 8 -10.31 -17.17 7.08
C GLU A 8 -9.27 -16.19 6.53
N GLN A 9 -8.03 -16.62 6.42
CA GLN A 9 -6.91 -15.79 5.95
C GLN A 9 -6.52 -16.07 4.50
N SER A 10 -7.30 -16.84 3.76
CA SER A 10 -7.01 -17.18 2.36
C SER A 10 -6.93 -15.95 1.48
N ASP A 11 -7.77 -14.95 1.69
CA ASP A 11 -7.77 -13.70 0.91
C ASP A 11 -6.48 -12.90 1.11
N LEU A 12 -5.96 -12.83 2.34
CA LEU A 12 -4.68 -12.20 2.61
C LEU A 12 -3.53 -12.92 1.92
N LEU A 13 -3.46 -14.23 2.05
CA LEU A 13 -2.41 -15.02 1.40
C LEU A 13 -2.51 -14.94 -0.12
N GLN A 14 -3.71 -14.93 -0.68
CA GLN A 14 -3.93 -14.70 -2.11
C GLN A 14 -3.49 -13.31 -2.55
N ALA A 15 -3.80 -12.28 -1.77
CA ALA A 15 -3.39 -10.91 -2.06
C ALA A 15 -1.87 -10.75 -2.05
N VAL A 16 -1.17 -11.37 -1.10
CA VAL A 16 0.28 -11.23 -0.93
C VAL A 16 1.05 -12.17 -1.88
N TYR A 17 0.63 -13.45 -2.01
CA TYR A 17 1.41 -14.49 -2.67
C TYR A 17 0.70 -15.20 -3.82
N GLY A 18 -0.62 -15.09 -3.92
CA GLY A 18 -1.46 -16.00 -4.71
C GLY A 18 -1.74 -15.57 -6.14
N ARG A 19 -1.07 -14.56 -6.71
CA ARG A 19 -1.25 -14.14 -8.09
C ARG A 19 -0.30 -14.88 -9.04
N ASN A 20 -0.47 -14.67 -10.34
CA ASN A 20 0.35 -15.31 -11.36
C ASN A 20 1.77 -14.72 -11.37
N GLY A 21 2.75 -15.51 -10.99
CA GLY A 21 4.15 -15.10 -10.92
C GLY A 21 4.45 -14.13 -9.77
N GLU A 22 5.60 -13.47 -9.82
CA GLU A 22 5.97 -12.41 -8.91
C GLU A 22 5.12 -11.15 -9.19
N ALA A 23 4.44 -10.68 -8.21
CA ALA A 23 3.59 -9.48 -8.32
C ALA A 23 3.51 -8.77 -6.97
N PRO A 24 4.62 -8.15 -6.51
CA PRO A 24 4.66 -7.43 -5.25
C PRO A 24 3.64 -6.28 -5.27
N ILE A 25 2.90 -6.14 -4.16
CA ILE A 25 1.83 -5.15 -4.04
C ILE A 25 1.63 -4.80 -2.56
N PRO A 26 1.39 -3.54 -2.22
CA PRO A 26 0.94 -3.18 -0.89
C PRO A 26 -0.45 -3.76 -0.60
N VAL A 27 -0.59 -4.33 0.60
CA VAL A 27 -1.86 -4.83 1.11
C VAL A 27 -2.14 -4.17 2.45
N ILE A 28 -3.23 -3.46 2.54
CA ILE A 28 -3.66 -2.77 3.76
C ILE A 28 -5.03 -3.25 4.20
N ALA A 29 -5.34 -3.12 5.48
CA ALA A 29 -6.62 -3.54 6.02
C ALA A 29 -7.19 -2.49 6.96
N ALA A 30 -8.52 -2.31 6.91
CA ALA A 30 -9.22 -1.48 7.87
C ALA A 30 -9.40 -2.23 9.20
N ALA A 31 -9.27 -1.51 10.30
CA ALA A 31 -9.41 -2.04 11.66
C ALA A 31 -10.83 -1.87 12.23
N SER A 32 -11.62 -0.93 11.69
CA SER A 32 -12.99 -0.65 12.12
C SER A 32 -13.82 -0.10 10.97
N PRO A 33 -15.16 0.02 11.13
CA PRO A 33 -16.00 0.62 10.08
C PRO A 33 -15.60 2.04 9.70
N SER A 34 -15.27 2.90 10.66
CA SER A 34 -14.83 4.28 10.37
C SER A 34 -13.44 4.30 9.71
N ASP A 35 -12.57 3.37 10.05
CA ASP A 35 -11.23 3.28 9.50
C ASP A 35 -11.22 2.89 8.01
N CYS A 36 -12.33 2.31 7.51
CA CYS A 36 -12.47 2.03 6.07
C CYS A 36 -12.27 3.27 5.20
N PHE A 37 -12.74 4.43 5.65
CA PHE A 37 -12.54 5.69 4.91
C PHE A 37 -11.05 6.07 4.89
N THR A 38 -10.39 6.05 6.04
CA THR A 38 -8.98 6.41 6.17
C THR A 38 -8.09 5.48 5.33
N MET A 39 -8.34 4.18 5.43
CA MET A 39 -7.58 3.19 4.68
C MET A 39 -7.85 3.25 3.17
N ALA A 40 -9.08 3.57 2.75
CA ALA A 40 -9.37 3.79 1.34
C ALA A 40 -8.64 5.02 0.78
N TYR A 41 -8.61 6.11 1.54
CA TYR A 41 -7.85 7.30 1.18
C TYR A 41 -6.36 7.01 1.08
N GLU A 42 -5.81 6.31 2.07
CA GLU A 42 -4.40 5.90 2.10
C GLU A 42 -4.05 4.95 0.94
N ALA A 43 -4.94 4.02 0.60
CA ALA A 43 -4.77 3.16 -0.57
C ALA A 43 -4.65 3.98 -1.87
N CYS A 44 -5.52 4.99 -2.03
CA CYS A 44 -5.45 5.90 -3.18
C CYS A 44 -4.16 6.71 -3.18
N ARG A 45 -3.74 7.23 -2.02
CA ARG A 45 -2.49 7.99 -1.87
C ARG A 45 -1.29 7.14 -2.28
N ILE A 46 -1.15 5.95 -1.72
CA ILE A 46 -0.05 5.04 -2.05
C ILE A 46 -0.09 4.67 -3.54
N ALA A 47 -1.28 4.34 -4.07
CA ALA A 47 -1.41 3.92 -5.46
C ALA A 47 -0.98 5.01 -6.45
N ILE A 48 -1.32 6.26 -6.18
CA ILE A 48 -1.00 7.40 -7.05
C ILE A 48 0.47 7.82 -6.88
N GLU A 49 0.92 8.00 -5.63
CA GLU A 49 2.27 8.49 -5.35
C GLU A 49 3.37 7.49 -5.72
N HIS A 50 3.07 6.19 -5.65
CA HIS A 50 4.03 5.13 -5.98
C HIS A 50 3.73 4.40 -7.29
N MET A 51 2.72 4.85 -8.03
CA MET A 51 2.31 4.26 -9.32
C MET A 51 2.27 2.72 -9.24
N THR A 52 1.50 2.20 -8.30
CA THR A 52 1.32 0.77 -8.05
C THR A 52 -0.12 0.49 -7.60
N PRO A 53 -0.72 -0.63 -7.98
CA PRO A 53 -1.99 -1.02 -7.38
C PRO A 53 -1.82 -1.28 -5.87
N VAL A 54 -2.88 -1.10 -5.11
CA VAL A 54 -2.94 -1.38 -3.67
C VAL A 54 -4.18 -2.22 -3.39
N PHE A 55 -4.05 -3.29 -2.62
CA PHE A 55 -5.20 -3.99 -2.09
C PHE A 55 -5.63 -3.39 -0.75
N LEU A 56 -6.91 -3.03 -0.67
CA LEU A 56 -7.58 -2.74 0.59
C LEU A 56 -8.46 -3.93 0.94
N LEU A 57 -8.16 -4.60 2.05
CA LEU A 57 -8.95 -5.70 2.57
C LEU A 57 -9.89 -5.22 3.67
N THR A 58 -11.16 -5.53 3.51
CA THR A 58 -12.19 -5.40 4.54
C THR A 58 -12.81 -6.76 4.76
N ASP A 59 -13.47 -6.96 5.88
CA ASP A 59 -14.14 -8.23 6.17
C ASP A 59 -15.63 -8.03 6.51
N GLY A 60 -16.36 -9.17 6.61
CA GLY A 60 -17.79 -9.14 6.91
C GLY A 60 -18.12 -8.58 8.28
N TYR A 61 -17.21 -8.64 9.25
CA TYR A 61 -17.44 -8.06 10.57
C TYR A 61 -17.45 -6.53 10.49
N ILE A 62 -16.49 -5.92 9.81
CA ILE A 62 -16.44 -4.48 9.57
C ILE A 62 -17.62 -4.02 8.69
N ALA A 63 -17.92 -4.78 7.63
CA ALA A 63 -19.00 -4.43 6.69
C ALA A 63 -20.40 -4.44 7.31
N ASN A 64 -20.60 -5.23 8.36
CA ASN A 64 -21.87 -5.30 9.11
C ASN A 64 -21.79 -4.57 10.46
N GLY A 65 -20.64 -4.00 10.79
CA GLY A 65 -20.43 -3.22 12.00
C GLY A 65 -20.95 -1.79 11.84
N ALA A 66 -21.17 -1.12 12.98
CA ALA A 66 -21.49 0.28 13.04
C ALA A 66 -20.76 0.92 14.21
N GLU A 67 -20.29 2.14 14.01
CA GLU A 67 -19.68 2.94 15.07
C GLU A 67 -19.96 4.44 14.83
N PRO A 68 -19.93 5.29 15.86
CA PRO A 68 -19.98 6.73 15.65
C PRO A 68 -18.78 7.19 14.81
N TRP A 69 -19.08 7.95 13.77
CA TRP A 69 -18.04 8.48 12.88
C TRP A 69 -18.25 9.96 12.63
N LYS A 70 -17.21 10.74 12.83
CA LYS A 70 -17.23 12.17 12.54
C LYS A 70 -16.71 12.39 11.12
N TYR A 71 -17.46 13.10 10.32
CA TYR A 71 -17.01 13.50 8.98
C TYR A 71 -15.65 14.20 9.06
N PRO A 72 -14.63 13.72 8.33
CA PRO A 72 -13.36 14.41 8.28
C PRO A 72 -13.48 15.73 7.51
N ASN A 73 -12.71 16.73 7.90
CA ASN A 73 -12.56 17.90 7.05
C ASN A 73 -11.58 17.54 5.91
N SER A 74 -11.85 18.06 4.72
CA SER A 74 -10.93 17.85 3.58
C SER A 74 -9.53 18.41 3.82
N SER A 75 -9.42 19.48 4.64
CA SER A 75 -8.15 20.06 5.06
C SER A 75 -7.29 19.15 5.97
N ASP A 76 -7.91 18.15 6.59
CA ASP A 76 -7.21 17.24 7.50
C ASP A 76 -6.64 16.02 6.75
N LEU A 77 -7.00 15.87 5.48
CA LEU A 77 -6.49 14.81 4.62
C LEU A 77 -5.16 15.24 4.00
N ALA A 78 -4.19 14.34 3.98
CA ALA A 78 -2.90 14.58 3.34
C ALA A 78 -3.10 14.78 1.82
N ASP A 79 -2.46 15.77 1.24
CA ASP A 79 -2.47 15.94 -0.21
C ASP A 79 -1.85 14.73 -0.91
N ILE A 80 -2.55 14.24 -1.94
CA ILE A 80 -2.02 13.18 -2.80
C ILE A 80 -1.10 13.82 -3.83
N LYS A 81 0.20 13.55 -3.71
CA LYS A 81 1.23 14.15 -4.55
C LYS A 81 1.46 13.32 -5.80
N GLN A 82 1.51 13.99 -6.94
CA GLN A 82 1.82 13.36 -8.22
C GLN A 82 2.80 14.22 -9.02
N SER A 83 3.72 13.58 -9.72
CA SER A 83 4.66 14.24 -10.59
C SER A 83 4.27 14.03 -12.04
N PHE A 84 3.97 15.11 -12.75
CA PHE A 84 3.65 15.06 -14.17
C PHE A 84 4.84 15.49 -15.00
N THR A 85 5.11 14.72 -16.06
CA THR A 85 6.10 15.08 -17.06
C THR A 85 5.67 16.35 -17.79
N LYS A 86 6.60 17.28 -17.95
CA LYS A 86 6.41 18.53 -18.71
C LYS A 86 6.66 18.30 -20.20
N GLU A 87 6.17 19.23 -21.03
CA GLU A 87 6.53 19.28 -22.43
C GLU A 87 8.05 19.26 -22.62
N ARG A 88 8.49 18.57 -23.66
CA ARG A 88 9.91 18.44 -23.99
C ARG A 88 10.15 18.96 -25.41
N SER A 89 11.30 19.62 -25.60
CA SER A 89 11.79 19.99 -26.91
C SER A 89 12.48 18.80 -27.58
N GLU A 90 12.60 18.83 -28.89
CA GLU A 90 13.33 17.80 -29.65
C GLU A 90 14.81 17.70 -29.24
N GLU A 91 15.40 18.82 -28.82
CA GLU A 91 16.78 18.87 -28.32
C GLU A 91 16.99 18.15 -26.99
N ALA A 92 15.92 17.93 -26.23
CA ALA A 92 15.97 17.21 -24.95
C ALA A 92 16.22 15.69 -25.11
N GLY A 93 16.32 15.19 -26.33
CA GLY A 93 16.49 13.78 -26.65
C GLY A 93 15.21 12.97 -26.45
N ALA A 94 15.31 11.64 -26.63
CA ALA A 94 14.19 10.74 -26.50
C ALA A 94 13.59 10.75 -25.09
N TYR A 95 12.26 10.70 -25.00
CA TYR A 95 11.60 10.49 -23.72
C TYR A 95 11.80 9.05 -23.24
N LEU A 96 12.12 8.92 -21.96
CA LEU A 96 12.35 7.63 -21.30
C LEU A 96 11.20 7.33 -20.30
N PRO A 97 10.10 6.73 -20.77
CA PRO A 97 8.88 6.58 -19.97
C PRO A 97 9.04 5.64 -18.77
N TYR A 98 10.10 4.82 -18.73
CA TYR A 98 10.39 3.90 -17.62
C TYR A 98 11.52 4.38 -16.70
N LYS A 99 12.10 5.57 -16.97
CA LYS A 99 13.05 6.17 -16.04
C LYS A 99 12.37 6.44 -14.71
N ARG A 100 13.01 6.01 -13.63
CA ARG A 100 12.49 6.08 -12.27
C ARG A 100 13.22 7.11 -11.44
N ASP A 101 12.52 7.69 -10.48
CA ASP A 101 13.06 8.58 -9.45
C ASP A 101 13.68 7.80 -8.27
N ALA A 102 14.02 8.51 -7.20
CA ALA A 102 14.56 7.90 -5.97
C ALA A 102 13.58 6.98 -5.24
N LYS A 103 12.27 7.12 -5.49
CA LYS A 103 11.21 6.23 -4.98
C LYS A 103 10.97 5.04 -5.90
N LEU A 104 11.73 4.91 -6.98
CA LEU A 104 11.54 3.95 -8.06
C LEU A 104 10.19 4.13 -8.80
N VAL A 105 9.66 5.34 -8.80
CA VAL A 105 8.42 5.73 -9.46
C VAL A 105 8.73 6.47 -10.75
N ARG A 106 7.91 6.24 -11.76
CA ARG A 106 7.95 6.98 -13.02
C ARG A 106 7.12 8.25 -12.90
N GLU A 107 7.43 9.25 -13.70
CA GLU A 107 6.54 10.39 -13.85
C GLU A 107 5.26 10.01 -14.62
N TRP A 108 4.16 10.64 -14.26
CA TRP A 108 2.91 10.53 -14.98
C TRP A 108 2.98 11.35 -16.28
N ALA A 109 2.75 10.73 -17.41
CA ALA A 109 2.63 11.43 -18.69
C ALA A 109 1.15 11.63 -19.02
N ILE A 110 0.72 12.88 -19.12
CA ILE A 110 -0.65 13.20 -19.53
C ILE A 110 -0.75 13.01 -21.05
N PRO A 111 -1.71 12.24 -21.55
CA PRO A 111 -1.91 12.08 -22.99
C PRO A 111 -2.06 13.44 -23.68
N GLY A 112 -1.33 13.65 -24.76
CA GLY A 112 -1.28 14.92 -25.51
C GLY A 112 -0.18 15.90 -25.08
N THR A 113 0.60 15.58 -24.04
CA THR A 113 1.77 16.38 -23.69
C THR A 113 2.85 16.23 -24.79
N LYS A 114 3.23 17.36 -25.38
CA LYS A 114 4.17 17.39 -26.50
C LYS A 114 5.58 16.90 -26.11
N GLY A 115 6.17 16.05 -26.95
CA GLY A 115 7.53 15.54 -26.80
C GLY A 115 7.66 14.42 -25.77
N VAL A 116 6.53 13.87 -25.28
CA VAL A 116 6.52 12.70 -24.37
C VAL A 116 5.65 11.57 -24.91
N GLU A 117 5.37 11.61 -26.20
CA GLU A 117 4.67 10.55 -26.90
C GLU A 117 5.47 9.26 -26.81
N HIS A 118 4.83 8.18 -26.36
CA HIS A 118 5.47 6.89 -26.20
C HIS A 118 4.48 5.74 -26.31
N ARG A 119 5.00 4.56 -26.56
CA ARG A 119 4.20 3.34 -26.63
C ARG A 119 4.15 2.68 -25.27
N LEU A 120 2.95 2.21 -24.87
CA LEU A 120 2.74 1.29 -23.76
C LEU A 120 2.18 -0.02 -24.32
N GLY A 121 2.89 -1.11 -24.13
CA GLY A 121 2.44 -2.45 -24.50
C GLY A 121 2.18 -3.32 -23.27
N GLY A 122 1.62 -4.52 -23.47
CA GLY A 122 1.31 -5.48 -22.40
C GLY A 122 2.48 -6.38 -21.97
N LEU A 123 3.55 -6.45 -22.78
CA LEU A 123 4.71 -7.29 -22.49
C LEU A 123 5.73 -6.59 -21.60
N GLU A 124 6.71 -7.31 -21.10
CA GLU A 124 7.80 -6.73 -20.33
C GLU A 124 8.57 -5.68 -21.14
N LYS A 125 8.94 -4.60 -20.48
CA LYS A 125 9.60 -3.44 -21.07
C LYS A 125 11.05 -3.38 -20.66
N ASP A 126 11.84 -2.78 -21.52
CA ASP A 126 13.15 -2.27 -21.17
C ASP A 126 13.04 -1.25 -20.02
N LYS A 127 14.01 -1.31 -19.14
CA LYS A 127 14.05 -0.57 -17.87
C LYS A 127 13.99 0.97 -17.98
N GLU A 128 14.24 1.53 -19.17
CA GLU A 128 14.26 2.97 -19.41
C GLU A 128 13.38 3.40 -20.57
N THR A 129 13.50 2.72 -21.71
CA THR A 129 12.84 3.11 -22.96
C THR A 129 11.37 2.72 -23.01
N GLY A 130 10.97 1.70 -22.24
CA GLY A 130 9.62 1.16 -22.31
C GLY A 130 9.34 0.30 -23.54
N ASN A 131 10.34 0.04 -24.39
CA ASN A 131 10.23 -0.90 -25.49
C ASN A 131 10.12 -2.33 -24.97
N VAL A 132 9.49 -3.21 -25.75
CA VAL A 132 9.46 -4.64 -25.39
C VAL A 132 10.87 -5.18 -25.34
N SER A 133 11.17 -5.92 -24.29
CA SER A 133 12.49 -6.53 -24.06
C SER A 133 12.32 -8.02 -23.77
N TYR A 134 13.16 -8.83 -24.40
CA TYR A 134 13.29 -10.26 -24.17
C TYR A 134 14.64 -10.61 -23.52
N GLU A 135 15.40 -9.58 -23.12
CA GLU A 135 16.73 -9.76 -22.51
C GLU A 135 16.60 -10.29 -21.08
N PRO A 136 17.25 -11.44 -20.75
CA PRO A 136 17.17 -12.06 -19.42
C PRO A 136 17.64 -11.13 -18.30
N GLU A 137 18.70 -10.36 -18.52
CA GLU A 137 19.24 -9.43 -17.55
C GLU A 137 18.26 -8.28 -17.25
N ASN A 138 17.53 -7.81 -18.29
CA ASN A 138 16.47 -6.83 -18.11
C ASN A 138 15.30 -7.41 -17.32
N HIS A 139 14.93 -8.65 -17.57
CA HIS A 139 13.87 -9.35 -16.82
C HIS A 139 14.25 -9.47 -15.33
N GLU A 140 15.44 -9.95 -15.02
CA GLU A 140 15.92 -10.04 -13.63
C GLU A 140 15.92 -8.67 -12.94
N TYR A 141 16.41 -7.65 -13.62
CA TYR A 141 16.38 -6.28 -13.10
C TYR A 141 14.96 -5.80 -12.83
N MET A 142 14.03 -6.03 -13.75
CA MET A 142 12.64 -5.58 -13.61
C MET A 142 11.90 -6.29 -12.49
N VAL A 143 12.17 -7.58 -12.24
CA VAL A 143 11.67 -8.33 -11.10
C VAL A 143 12.14 -7.71 -9.79
N LYS A 144 13.45 -7.48 -9.67
CA LYS A 144 14.05 -6.90 -8.46
C LYS A 144 13.53 -5.49 -8.17
N ILE A 145 13.45 -4.64 -9.18
CA ILE A 145 13.05 -3.25 -8.99
C ILE A 145 11.56 -3.08 -8.68
N ARG A 146 10.71 -4.00 -9.15
CA ARG A 146 9.30 -4.03 -8.76
C ARG A 146 9.13 -4.38 -7.28
N ALA A 147 9.88 -5.36 -6.79
CA ALA A 147 9.89 -5.71 -5.37
C ALA A 147 10.42 -4.55 -4.52
N GLU A 148 11.59 -4.03 -4.87
CA GLU A 148 12.23 -2.92 -4.16
C GLU A 148 11.35 -1.67 -4.10
N LYS A 149 10.60 -1.35 -5.18
CA LYS A 149 9.65 -0.23 -5.18
C LYS A 149 8.58 -0.39 -4.10
N VAL A 150 8.04 -1.59 -3.94
CA VAL A 150 7.04 -1.87 -2.91
C VAL A 150 7.66 -1.80 -1.52
N ASP A 151 8.85 -2.36 -1.33
CA ASP A 151 9.56 -2.32 -0.05
C ASP A 151 9.85 -0.88 0.40
N ARG A 152 10.25 0.00 -0.53
CA ARG A 152 10.50 1.42 -0.25
C ARG A 152 9.27 2.21 0.17
N ILE A 153 8.06 1.71 -0.05
CA ILE A 153 6.83 2.37 0.44
C ILE A 153 6.86 2.48 1.96
N ALA A 154 7.52 1.55 2.65
CA ALA A 154 7.68 1.59 4.10
C ALA A 154 8.33 2.90 4.61
N ASP A 155 9.17 3.55 3.80
CA ASP A 155 9.82 4.82 4.15
C ASP A 155 8.87 6.03 4.08
N PHE A 156 7.67 5.85 3.53
CA PHE A 156 6.69 6.91 3.27
C PHE A 156 5.36 6.72 4.00
N ILE A 157 5.31 5.72 4.87
CA ILE A 157 4.18 5.48 5.77
C ILE A 157 4.66 5.59 7.23
N PRO A 158 3.78 5.91 8.18
CA PRO A 158 4.15 5.98 9.58
C PRO A 158 4.71 4.64 10.08
N MET A 159 5.76 4.71 10.90
CA MET A 159 6.27 3.53 11.61
C MET A 159 5.18 2.97 12.51
N GLN A 160 5.04 1.65 12.51
CA GLN A 160 4.12 0.98 13.44
C GLN A 160 4.57 1.17 14.89
N GLU A 161 3.64 1.62 15.71
CA GLU A 161 3.86 1.83 17.16
C GLU A 161 3.10 0.79 17.98
N LEU A 162 3.52 0.64 19.24
CA LEU A 162 2.78 -0.18 20.20
C LEU A 162 1.50 0.56 20.63
N ASP A 163 0.34 -0.07 20.48
CA ASP A 163 -0.93 0.49 20.96
C ASP A 163 -0.98 0.55 22.49
N SER A 164 -0.32 -0.38 23.16
CA SER A 164 -0.22 -0.45 24.61
C SER A 164 0.98 -1.27 25.07
N GLY A 165 1.39 -1.06 26.32
CA GLY A 165 2.57 -1.72 26.86
C GLY A 165 3.85 -0.93 26.61
N SER A 166 4.98 -1.62 26.60
CA SER A 166 6.30 -1.06 26.36
C SER A 166 7.24 -2.08 25.74
N ASP A 167 8.40 -1.63 25.29
CA ASP A 167 9.50 -2.46 24.80
C ASP A 167 10.06 -3.47 25.84
N LYS A 168 9.72 -3.28 27.12
CA LYS A 168 10.05 -4.21 28.22
C LYS A 168 8.99 -5.28 28.46
N SER A 169 7.88 -5.25 27.73
CA SER A 169 6.83 -6.25 27.87
C SER A 169 7.34 -7.63 27.45
N LYS A 170 6.94 -8.67 28.21
CA LYS A 170 7.36 -10.06 27.95
C LYS A 170 6.58 -10.76 26.85
N LEU A 171 5.43 -10.21 26.46
CA LEU A 171 4.55 -10.75 25.43
C LEU A 171 4.18 -9.64 24.47
N LEU A 172 4.37 -9.90 23.18
CA LEU A 172 3.86 -9.07 22.09
C LEU A 172 2.67 -9.79 21.46
N VAL A 173 1.53 -9.12 21.46
CA VAL A 173 0.34 -9.58 20.73
C VAL A 173 0.25 -8.80 19.42
N VAL A 174 0.28 -9.51 18.31
CA VAL A 174 0.18 -8.93 16.98
C VAL A 174 -1.18 -9.27 16.39
N GLY A 175 -1.87 -8.25 15.88
CA GLY A 175 -3.15 -8.41 15.18
C GLY A 175 -3.16 -7.58 13.91
N TRP A 176 -4.12 -7.87 13.03
CA TRP A 176 -4.26 -7.19 11.77
C TRP A 176 -5.75 -7.06 11.38
N GLY A 177 -6.14 -5.96 10.75
CA GLY A 177 -7.52 -5.73 10.33
C GLY A 177 -8.52 -5.68 11.50
N SER A 178 -9.69 -6.26 11.34
CA SER A 178 -10.80 -6.21 12.30
C SER A 178 -10.54 -6.90 13.65
N THR A 179 -9.45 -7.65 13.78
CA THR A 179 -9.07 -8.26 15.07
C THR A 179 -8.61 -7.23 16.10
N TYR A 180 -8.27 -6.01 15.66
CA TYR A 180 -7.77 -4.94 16.50
C TYR A 180 -8.61 -4.67 17.75
N GLY A 181 -9.93 -4.47 17.58
CA GLY A 181 -10.82 -4.14 18.69
C GLY A 181 -10.89 -5.24 19.76
N ALA A 182 -11.00 -6.49 19.33
CA ALA A 182 -11.02 -7.64 20.23
C ALA A 182 -9.72 -7.80 21.00
N ILE A 183 -8.58 -7.70 20.31
CA ILE A 183 -7.24 -7.77 20.94
C ILE A 183 -7.07 -6.64 21.97
N LYS A 184 -7.39 -5.41 21.57
CA LYS A 184 -7.28 -4.23 22.44
C LYS A 184 -8.11 -4.36 23.72
N THR A 185 -9.34 -4.87 23.60
CA THR A 185 -10.22 -5.10 24.76
C THR A 185 -9.62 -6.11 25.72
N VAL A 186 -9.24 -7.28 25.20
CA VAL A 186 -8.66 -8.35 26.05
C VAL A 186 -7.35 -7.91 26.71
N VAL A 187 -6.47 -7.23 25.97
CA VAL A 187 -5.22 -6.71 26.53
C VAL A 187 -5.48 -5.74 27.69
N LYS A 188 -6.45 -4.81 27.52
CA LYS A 188 -6.83 -3.87 28.59
C LYS A 188 -7.39 -4.58 29.81
N GLU A 189 -8.24 -5.58 29.64
CA GLU A 189 -8.82 -6.36 30.73
C GLU A 189 -7.73 -7.11 31.51
N ILE A 190 -6.81 -7.79 30.82
CA ILE A 190 -5.69 -8.50 31.43
C ILE A 190 -4.80 -7.54 32.22
N LEU A 191 -4.43 -6.41 31.62
CA LEU A 191 -3.60 -5.40 32.31
C LEU A 191 -4.30 -4.86 33.57
N SER A 192 -5.63 -4.71 33.52
CA SER A 192 -6.42 -4.29 34.69
C SER A 192 -6.42 -5.35 35.79
N ILE A 193 -6.61 -6.62 35.45
CA ILE A 193 -6.65 -7.74 36.42
C ILE A 193 -5.30 -7.89 37.14
N PHE A 194 -4.19 -7.76 36.43
CA PHE A 194 -2.85 -7.93 36.97
C PHE A 194 -2.25 -6.66 37.55
N GLY A 195 -3.03 -5.57 37.67
CA GLY A 195 -2.60 -4.33 38.30
C GLY A 195 -1.51 -3.55 37.56
N VAL A 196 -1.32 -3.82 36.28
CA VAL A 196 -0.31 -3.17 35.43
C VAL A 196 -0.81 -1.82 34.87
N ASN A 197 -1.78 -1.20 35.51
CA ASN A 197 -2.36 0.11 35.12
C ASN A 197 -1.40 1.31 35.25
N LYS A 198 -0.09 1.11 35.34
CA LYS A 198 0.92 2.17 35.41
C LYS A 198 2.02 1.95 34.38
N LEU A 199 1.66 1.98 33.10
CA LEU A 199 2.64 2.29 32.08
C LEU A 199 1.98 3.35 31.18
N LYS A 200 2.40 4.58 31.40
CA LYS A 200 2.18 5.70 30.49
C LYS A 200 3.06 5.52 29.28
#